data_fbb5cbe2b81e6fe7d6c01305bc857ba4
#
_entry.id   fbb5cbe2b81e6fe7d6c01305bc857ba4
#
_cell.length_a   1.000
_cell.length_b   1.000
_cell.length_c   1.000
_cell.angle_alpha   90.00
_cell.angle_beta   90.00
_cell.angle_gamma   90.00
#
_symmetry.space_group_name_H-M   'P 1'
#
loop_
_entity.id
_entity.type
_entity.pdbx_description
1 polymer ?
#
loop_
_entity_poly.entity_id
_entity_poly.type
_entity_poly.pdbx_seq_one_letter_code
_entity_poly.pdbx_strand_id
1 'polypeptide(L)'
;IKRIINGKPVVAFDDTDSVHSICHSSTFGSVVTDTFLNDNAKFQFIHISNDKTYKYQDIFDAISKLLEREVKIIHIDPIKLKSLNKGKYEEIIYDKNPSFTLNNKRAKEVSRNTNFDVDIIESLRSTLQNLEKEDKEEDIEYNMLSDALISEYTNLELPENEKAYAQDYYRQLSNQEKLAIKIFKMKRRTKSRLRPIVHKLIRNKKK
;
A
#
# COMPACT_ATOMS: atom_id res chain seq x y z
N ILE A 1 -2.14 8.11 2.50
CA ILE A 1 -2.03 9.58 2.62
C ILE A 1 -3.04 10.13 3.63
N LYS A 2 -4.37 9.87 3.54
CA LYS A 2 -5.38 10.41 4.50
C LYS A 2 -5.06 10.09 5.96
N ARG A 3 -4.54 8.90 6.29
CA ARG A 3 -4.07 8.58 7.65
C ARG A 3 -2.98 9.55 8.13
N ILE A 4 -2.03 9.89 7.25
CA ILE A 4 -0.94 10.80 7.56
C ILE A 4 -1.48 12.22 7.77
N ILE A 5 -2.38 12.67 6.91
CA ILE A 5 -3.06 13.98 7.05
C ILE A 5 -3.78 14.07 8.40
N ASN A 6 -4.41 12.96 8.84
CA ASN A 6 -5.12 12.87 10.11
C ASN A 6 -4.18 12.59 11.31
N GLY A 7 -2.86 12.62 11.14
CA GLY A 7 -1.88 12.38 12.20
C GLY A 7 -1.82 10.94 12.71
N LYS A 8 -2.45 10.01 11.99
CA LYS A 8 -2.47 8.59 12.34
C LYS A 8 -1.21 7.89 11.82
N PRO A 9 -0.62 6.95 12.57
CA PRO A 9 0.53 6.20 12.11
C PRO A 9 0.16 5.31 10.93
N VAL A 10 1.11 5.11 10.02
CA VAL A 10 1.00 4.16 8.91
C VAL A 10 1.79 2.90 9.22
N VAL A 11 1.38 1.80 8.59
CA VAL A 11 2.08 0.52 8.71
C VAL A 11 2.94 0.33 7.47
N ALA A 12 4.22 0.09 7.66
CA ALA A 12 5.13 -0.39 6.63
C ALA A 12 5.47 -1.86 6.90
N PHE A 13 5.65 -2.62 5.83
CA PHE A 13 6.02 -4.02 5.93
C PHE A 13 7.52 -4.11 5.65
N ASP A 14 8.24 -4.20 6.63
CA ASP A 14 9.65 -4.31 7.02
C ASP A 14 10.79 -4.18 6.03
N ASP A 15 10.55 -4.04 4.74
CA ASP A 15 11.63 -3.78 3.81
C ASP A 15 11.49 -2.40 3.18
N THR A 16 11.73 -1.36 4.00
CA THR A 16 11.81 0.02 3.50
C THR A 16 12.92 0.22 2.48
N ASP A 17 13.85 -0.74 2.36
CA ASP A 17 14.90 -0.77 1.35
C ASP A 17 14.45 -1.39 0.02
N SER A 18 13.29 -2.03 -0.03
CA SER A 18 12.72 -2.54 -1.29
C SER A 18 12.52 -1.42 -2.29
N VAL A 19 12.98 -1.66 -3.52
CA VAL A 19 12.95 -0.70 -4.61
C VAL A 19 11.82 -1.02 -5.57
N HIS A 20 11.00 -0.02 -5.88
CA HIS A 20 9.81 -0.19 -6.70
C HIS A 20 9.79 0.76 -7.89
N SER A 21 9.37 0.23 -9.05
CA SER A 21 8.96 1.06 -10.17
C SER A 21 7.59 1.66 -9.88
N ILE A 22 7.50 2.96 -10.04
CA ILE A 22 6.23 3.68 -9.99
C ILE A 22 5.95 4.33 -11.33
N CYS A 23 4.69 4.65 -11.59
CA CYS A 23 4.27 5.30 -12.82
C CYS A 23 3.37 6.48 -12.48
N HIS A 24 3.71 7.66 -12.98
CA HIS A 24 2.83 8.81 -12.91
C HIS A 24 1.64 8.62 -13.87
N SER A 25 0.45 9.04 -13.45
CA SER A 25 -0.78 8.85 -14.25
C SER A 25 -0.72 9.50 -15.63
N SER A 26 -0.06 10.67 -15.77
CA SER A 26 0.12 11.32 -17.07
C SER A 26 1.05 10.51 -17.99
N THR A 27 2.14 9.94 -17.45
CA THR A 27 3.03 9.05 -18.21
C THR A 27 2.26 7.83 -18.71
N PHE A 28 1.47 7.21 -17.82
CA PHE A 28 0.62 6.07 -18.20
C PHE A 28 -0.38 6.44 -19.29
N GLY A 29 -1.12 7.54 -19.10
CA GLY A 29 -2.12 8.01 -20.07
C GLY A 29 -1.52 8.31 -21.45
N SER A 30 -0.36 8.99 -21.51
CA SER A 30 0.33 9.30 -22.77
C SER A 30 0.76 8.02 -23.49
N VAL A 31 1.41 7.09 -22.79
CA VAL A 31 1.84 5.82 -23.41
C VAL A 31 0.64 5.02 -23.92
N VAL A 32 -0.43 4.92 -23.14
CA VAL A 32 -1.65 4.22 -23.56
C VAL A 32 -2.24 4.86 -24.81
N THR A 33 -2.33 6.18 -24.87
CA THR A 33 -2.84 6.89 -26.04
C THR A 33 -1.97 6.62 -27.27
N ASP A 34 -0.66 6.69 -27.12
CA ASP A 34 0.28 6.46 -28.23
C ASP A 34 0.25 5.00 -28.71
N THR A 35 -0.03 4.03 -27.83
CA THR A 35 -0.16 2.62 -28.23
C THR A 35 -1.34 2.37 -29.16
N PHE A 36 -2.46 3.11 -29.01
CA PHE A 36 -3.60 3.00 -29.90
C PHE A 36 -3.29 3.53 -31.31
N LEU A 37 -2.36 4.45 -31.42
CA LEU A 37 -1.99 5.10 -32.67
C LEU A 37 -0.76 4.44 -33.35
N ASN A 38 -0.17 3.41 -32.74
CA ASN A 38 1.08 2.81 -33.19
C ASN A 38 0.93 1.32 -33.49
N ASP A 39 0.98 0.97 -34.78
CA ASP A 39 0.86 -0.42 -35.20
C ASP A 39 1.97 -1.33 -34.66
N ASN A 40 3.16 -0.77 -34.34
CA ASN A 40 4.25 -1.51 -33.72
C ASN A 40 3.99 -1.91 -32.26
N ALA A 41 2.97 -1.35 -31.65
CA ALA A 41 2.55 -1.72 -30.29
C ALA A 41 1.60 -2.95 -30.26
N LYS A 42 1.04 -3.32 -31.43
CA LYS A 42 0.10 -4.42 -31.53
C LYS A 42 0.71 -5.74 -31.05
N PHE A 43 -0.04 -6.47 -30.25
CA PHE A 43 0.35 -7.79 -29.70
C PHE A 43 1.65 -7.78 -28.88
N GLN A 44 2.02 -6.63 -28.29
CA GLN A 44 3.20 -6.47 -27.45
C GLN A 44 2.81 -6.34 -25.98
N PHE A 45 3.64 -6.91 -25.10
CA PHE A 45 3.62 -6.58 -23.68
C PHE A 45 4.47 -5.33 -23.47
N ILE A 46 3.89 -4.28 -22.91
CA ILE A 46 4.54 -3.00 -22.68
C ILE A 46 4.45 -2.68 -21.19
N HIS A 47 5.60 -2.68 -20.53
CA HIS A 47 5.69 -2.21 -19.16
C HIS A 47 5.78 -0.69 -19.16
N ILE A 48 4.92 -0.03 -18.38
CA ILE A 48 4.89 1.42 -18.26
C ILE A 48 5.31 1.78 -16.84
N SER A 49 6.43 2.46 -16.71
CA SER A 49 6.94 2.97 -15.44
C SER A 49 7.76 4.24 -15.68
N ASN A 50 7.96 5.03 -14.65
CA ASN A 50 8.93 6.10 -14.70
C ASN A 50 10.36 5.53 -14.72
N ASP A 51 11.34 6.36 -15.10
CA ASP A 51 12.76 5.96 -15.17
C ASP A 51 13.35 5.69 -13.79
N LYS A 52 12.96 6.52 -12.83
CA LYS A 52 13.41 6.39 -11.44
C LYS A 52 12.63 5.32 -10.71
N THR A 53 13.34 4.59 -9.88
CA THR A 53 12.77 3.67 -8.89
C THR A 53 12.91 4.29 -7.51
N TYR A 54 12.05 3.94 -6.60
CA TYR A 54 11.98 4.52 -5.27
C TYR A 54 11.83 3.44 -4.22
N LYS A 55 12.43 3.66 -3.06
CA LYS A 55 12.13 2.90 -1.84
C LYS A 55 10.84 3.41 -1.21
N TYR A 56 10.19 2.59 -0.41
CA TYR A 56 9.03 3.06 0.36
C TYR A 56 9.41 4.23 1.28
N GLN A 57 10.62 4.23 1.83
CA GLN A 57 11.11 5.35 2.64
C GLN A 57 11.13 6.67 1.85
N ASP A 58 11.61 6.66 0.60
CA ASP A 58 11.63 7.86 -0.25
C ASP A 58 10.21 8.43 -0.45
N ILE A 59 9.20 7.54 -0.56
CA ILE A 59 7.79 7.94 -0.70
C ILE A 59 7.29 8.58 0.60
N PHE A 60 7.61 7.99 1.75
CA PHE A 60 7.21 8.55 3.04
C PHE A 60 7.91 9.88 3.32
N ASP A 61 9.18 10.01 2.98
CA ASP A 61 9.95 11.26 3.13
C ASP A 61 9.40 12.36 2.22
N ALA A 62 9.03 12.01 0.99
CA ALA A 62 8.39 12.93 0.07
C ALA A 62 7.01 13.41 0.57
N ILE A 63 6.20 12.52 1.14
CA ILE A 63 4.92 12.87 1.75
C ILE A 63 5.15 13.76 2.98
N SER A 64 6.10 13.41 3.85
CA SER A 64 6.47 14.18 5.02
C SER A 64 6.85 15.64 4.65
N LYS A 65 7.69 15.78 3.62
CA LYS A 65 8.11 17.07 3.10
C LYS A 65 6.96 17.88 2.52
N LEU A 66 6.05 17.25 1.77
CA LEU A 66 4.93 17.95 1.15
C LEU A 66 3.87 18.39 2.15
N LEU A 67 3.67 17.62 3.21
CA LEU A 67 2.69 17.91 4.25
C LEU A 67 3.28 18.73 5.40
N GLU A 68 4.59 19.02 5.37
CA GLU A 68 5.35 19.69 6.47
C GLU A 68 5.08 19.01 7.83
N ARG A 69 5.06 17.67 7.81
CA ARG A 69 4.60 16.87 8.94
C ARG A 69 5.38 15.57 9.01
N GLU A 70 5.78 15.17 10.21
CA GLU A 70 6.40 13.85 10.44
C GLU A 70 5.43 12.74 10.11
N VAL A 71 5.88 11.76 9.31
CA VAL A 71 5.14 10.53 9.04
C VAL A 71 5.56 9.48 10.08
N LYS A 72 4.65 9.14 10.99
CA LYS A 72 4.87 8.09 11.99
C LYS A 72 4.68 6.72 11.33
N ILE A 73 5.76 5.97 11.19
CA ILE A 73 5.76 4.65 10.54
C ILE A 73 5.91 3.58 11.63
N ILE A 74 5.13 2.52 11.52
CA ILE A 74 5.26 1.31 12.33
C ILE A 74 5.67 0.18 11.40
N HIS A 75 6.87 -0.32 11.59
CA HIS A 75 7.45 -1.40 10.79
C HIS A 75 6.98 -2.75 11.29
N ILE A 76 6.41 -3.54 10.40
CA ILE A 76 5.87 -4.86 10.71
C ILE A 76 6.59 -5.92 9.90
N ASP A 77 7.32 -6.82 10.58
CA ASP A 77 7.96 -7.98 9.96
C ASP A 77 6.93 -8.86 9.22
N PRO A 78 7.03 -9.03 7.89
CA PRO A 78 6.11 -9.86 7.11
C PRO A 78 6.04 -11.31 7.60
N ILE A 79 7.12 -11.85 8.15
CA ILE A 79 7.17 -13.22 8.68
C ILE A 79 6.30 -13.32 9.94
N LYS A 80 6.40 -12.32 10.84
CA LYS A 80 5.52 -12.23 12.01
C LYS A 80 4.07 -12.04 11.58
N LEU A 81 3.82 -11.26 10.53
CA LEU A 81 2.50 -11.07 9.95
C LEU A 81 1.89 -12.39 9.46
N LYS A 82 2.69 -13.25 8.82
CA LYS A 82 2.26 -14.57 8.36
C LYS A 82 1.81 -15.47 9.51
N SER A 83 2.45 -15.40 10.67
CA SER A 83 2.08 -16.18 11.86
C SER A 83 0.74 -15.75 12.45
N LEU A 84 0.37 -14.47 12.31
CA LEU A 84 -0.85 -13.91 12.88
C LEU A 84 -2.11 -14.23 12.04
N ASN A 85 -1.96 -14.45 10.73
CA ASN A 85 -3.16 -14.62 9.88
C ASN A 85 -2.86 -15.36 8.58
N LYS A 86 -2.98 -16.69 8.60
CA LYS A 86 -2.75 -17.57 7.45
C LYS A 86 -3.55 -17.10 6.21
N GLY A 87 -2.86 -16.68 5.18
CA GLY A 87 -3.42 -16.48 3.84
C GLY A 87 -3.97 -15.10 3.49
N LYS A 88 -3.90 -14.08 4.36
CA LYS A 88 -4.43 -12.72 4.05
C LYS A 88 -3.38 -11.68 3.72
N TYR A 89 -2.13 -11.95 4.01
CA TYR A 89 -1.03 -11.03 3.78
C TYR A 89 -0.07 -11.53 2.71
N GLU A 90 -0.47 -12.59 1.98
CA GLU A 90 0.35 -13.17 0.91
C GLU A 90 0.66 -12.15 -0.17
N GLU A 91 -0.31 -11.33 -0.56
CA GLU A 91 -0.12 -10.22 -1.51
C GLU A 91 0.94 -9.23 -0.99
N ILE A 92 0.88 -8.86 0.28
CA ILE A 92 1.86 -7.94 0.88
C ILE A 92 3.23 -8.59 0.93
N ILE A 93 3.32 -9.83 1.41
CA ILE A 93 4.57 -10.55 1.61
C ILE A 93 5.27 -10.85 0.28
N TYR A 94 4.52 -11.26 -0.74
CA TYR A 94 5.09 -11.79 -1.98
C TYR A 94 5.05 -10.81 -3.15
N ASP A 95 4.21 -9.80 -3.10
CA ASP A 95 4.02 -8.83 -4.18
C ASP A 95 4.46 -7.41 -3.77
N LYS A 96 4.06 -6.93 -2.60
CA LYS A 96 4.35 -5.55 -2.20
C LYS A 96 5.67 -5.36 -1.46
N ASN A 97 6.16 -6.40 -0.79
CA ASN A 97 7.40 -6.31 -0.02
C ASN A 97 8.68 -6.51 -0.86
N PRO A 98 8.77 -7.48 -1.80
CA PRO A 98 9.98 -7.65 -2.60
C PRO A 98 10.21 -6.47 -3.54
N SER A 99 11.49 -6.17 -3.82
CA SER A 99 11.85 -5.20 -4.86
C SER A 99 11.23 -5.59 -6.20
N PHE A 100 10.59 -4.62 -6.84
CA PHE A 100 9.94 -4.82 -8.13
C PHE A 100 10.27 -3.69 -9.09
N THR A 101 11.03 -3.99 -10.13
CA THR A 101 11.43 -3.01 -11.14
C THR A 101 10.97 -3.43 -12.52
N LEU A 102 10.51 -2.46 -13.29
CA LEU A 102 10.02 -2.64 -14.66
C LEU A 102 10.97 -2.01 -15.66
N ASN A 103 11.21 -2.71 -16.76
CA ASN A 103 11.93 -2.16 -17.89
C ASN A 103 10.95 -1.43 -18.82
N ASN A 104 11.07 -0.12 -18.92
CA ASN A 104 10.20 0.74 -19.72
C ASN A 104 10.72 1.03 -21.14
N LYS A 105 11.78 0.33 -21.58
CA LYS A 105 12.39 0.56 -22.91
C LYS A 105 11.34 0.50 -24.02
N ARG A 106 10.46 -0.49 -23.99
CA ARG A 106 9.43 -0.65 -25.02
C ARG A 106 8.40 0.48 -24.99
N ALA A 107 8.05 0.96 -23.81
CA ALA A 107 7.17 2.13 -23.67
C ALA A 107 7.78 3.37 -24.30
N LYS A 108 9.09 3.59 -24.13
CA LYS A 108 9.83 4.70 -24.76
C LYS A 108 9.92 4.59 -26.29
N GLU A 109 10.03 3.39 -26.82
CA GLU A 109 10.03 3.16 -28.27
C GLU A 109 8.67 3.49 -28.90
N VAL A 110 7.56 3.19 -28.18
CA VAL A 110 6.19 3.43 -28.63
C VAL A 110 5.77 4.88 -28.43
N SER A 111 6.18 5.51 -27.33
CA SER A 111 5.76 6.85 -26.93
C SER A 111 6.98 7.77 -26.72
N ARG A 112 7.55 8.24 -27.83
CA ARG A 112 8.82 8.99 -27.83
C ARG A 112 8.74 10.37 -27.17
N ASN A 113 7.55 10.97 -27.15
CA ASN A 113 7.34 12.32 -26.62
C ASN A 113 6.86 12.32 -25.16
N THR A 114 6.68 11.15 -24.57
CA THR A 114 6.25 11.04 -23.17
C THR A 114 7.40 11.30 -22.21
N ASN A 115 7.14 12.09 -21.19
CA ASN A 115 8.09 12.28 -20.08
C ASN A 115 8.04 11.08 -19.14
N PHE A 116 9.15 10.35 -19.04
CA PHE A 116 9.34 9.23 -18.13
C PHE A 116 10.12 9.61 -16.87
N ASP A 117 10.69 10.82 -16.81
CA ASP A 117 11.47 11.30 -15.67
C ASP A 117 10.64 12.28 -14.81
N VAL A 118 9.49 11.80 -14.33
CA VAL A 118 8.65 12.59 -13.41
C VAL A 118 9.15 12.37 -11.99
N ASP A 119 9.43 13.48 -11.29
CA ASP A 119 9.89 13.46 -9.91
C ASP A 119 8.79 13.01 -8.95
N ILE A 120 9.17 12.30 -7.87
CA ILE A 120 8.24 11.76 -6.86
C ILE A 120 7.49 12.87 -6.14
N ILE A 121 8.15 13.99 -5.84
CA ILE A 121 7.55 15.13 -5.15
C ILE A 121 6.45 15.74 -6.03
N GLU A 122 6.73 15.91 -7.34
CA GLU A 122 5.74 16.43 -8.30
C GLU A 122 4.55 15.48 -8.43
N SER A 123 4.82 14.17 -8.55
CA SER A 123 3.80 13.13 -8.63
C SER A 123 2.88 13.14 -7.42
N LEU A 124 3.45 13.20 -6.22
CA LEU A 124 2.69 13.24 -4.97
C LEU A 124 1.95 14.56 -4.76
N ARG A 125 2.52 15.69 -5.18
CA ARG A 125 1.86 16.99 -5.13
C ARG A 125 0.56 16.99 -5.91
N SER A 126 0.57 16.48 -7.14
CA SER A 126 -0.64 16.36 -7.97
C SER A 126 -1.68 15.44 -7.32
N THR A 127 -1.25 14.35 -6.72
CA THR A 127 -2.12 13.42 -5.99
C THR A 127 -2.76 14.08 -4.76
N LEU A 128 -1.97 14.83 -3.97
CA LEU A 128 -2.49 15.57 -2.79
C LEU A 128 -3.52 16.62 -3.18
N GLN A 129 -3.24 17.41 -4.21
CA GLN A 129 -4.18 18.42 -4.72
C GLN A 129 -5.51 17.81 -5.18
N ASN A 130 -5.48 16.62 -5.77
CA ASN A 130 -6.69 15.91 -6.17
C ASN A 130 -7.43 15.33 -4.96
N LEU A 131 -6.72 14.84 -3.94
CA LEU A 131 -7.33 14.33 -2.72
C LEU A 131 -8.03 15.42 -1.89
N GLU A 132 -7.52 16.66 -1.93
CA GLU A 132 -8.15 17.81 -1.28
C GLU A 132 -9.45 18.22 -1.98
N LYS A 133 -9.52 18.07 -3.30
CA LYS A 133 -10.71 18.38 -4.09
C LYS A 133 -11.80 17.30 -4.01
N GLU A 134 -11.41 16.08 -3.74
CA GLU A 134 -12.31 14.95 -3.64
C GLU A 134 -12.61 14.69 -2.15
N ASP A 135 -13.86 14.95 -1.75
CA ASP A 135 -14.39 14.56 -0.43
C ASP A 135 -14.63 13.04 -0.40
N LYS A 136 -13.58 12.27 -0.76
CA LYS A 136 -13.63 10.82 -0.67
C LYS A 136 -13.58 10.39 0.77
N GLU A 137 -14.56 9.61 1.18
CA GLU A 137 -14.53 8.90 2.46
C GLU A 137 -13.21 8.12 2.62
N GLU A 138 -12.67 8.12 3.82
CA GLU A 138 -11.52 7.27 4.14
C GLU A 138 -11.89 5.81 3.84
N ASP A 139 -10.94 5.05 3.30
CA ASP A 139 -11.09 3.60 3.20
C ASP A 139 -11.14 3.00 4.61
N ILE A 140 -12.39 2.82 5.07
CA ILE A 140 -12.69 2.35 6.42
C ILE A 140 -12.06 0.97 6.66
N GLU A 141 -12.09 0.08 5.67
CA GLU A 141 -11.55 -1.27 5.82
C GLU A 141 -10.02 -1.23 5.98
N TYR A 142 -9.32 -0.40 5.20
CA TYR A 142 -7.88 -0.22 5.29
C TYR A 142 -7.47 0.44 6.61
N ASN A 143 -8.20 1.45 7.05
CA ASN A 143 -7.95 2.12 8.33
C ASN A 143 -8.14 1.15 9.50
N MET A 144 -9.23 0.41 9.52
CA MET A 144 -9.49 -0.60 10.56
C MET A 144 -8.47 -1.73 10.54
N LEU A 145 -7.98 -2.12 9.35
CA LEU A 145 -6.91 -3.10 9.25
C LEU A 145 -5.62 -2.58 9.87
N SER A 146 -5.23 -1.36 9.54
CA SER A 146 -4.03 -0.72 10.09
C SER A 146 -4.13 -0.60 11.61
N ASP A 147 -5.26 -0.13 12.14
CA ASP A 147 -5.49 0.00 13.59
C ASP A 147 -5.50 -1.36 14.30
N ALA A 148 -6.04 -2.39 13.65
CA ALA A 148 -6.00 -3.76 14.16
C ALA A 148 -4.58 -4.31 14.23
N LEU A 149 -3.77 -4.09 13.18
CA LEU A 149 -2.37 -4.47 13.14
C LEU A 149 -1.57 -3.74 14.23
N ILE A 150 -1.69 -2.43 14.32
CA ILE A 150 -1.03 -1.63 15.35
C ILE A 150 -1.38 -2.17 16.74
N SER A 151 -2.66 -2.42 17.01
CA SER A 151 -3.11 -2.93 18.30
C SER A 151 -2.64 -4.37 18.61
N GLU A 152 -2.37 -5.18 17.62
CA GLU A 152 -1.78 -6.52 17.81
C GLU A 152 -0.28 -6.42 18.07
N TYR A 153 0.39 -5.48 17.40
CA TYR A 153 1.82 -5.28 17.49
C TYR A 153 2.27 -4.52 18.72
N THR A 154 1.41 -3.73 19.36
CA THR A 154 1.74 -3.12 20.66
C THR A 154 2.11 -4.15 21.74
N ASN A 155 1.74 -5.40 21.55
CA ASN A 155 2.05 -6.53 22.46
C ASN A 155 3.27 -7.35 22.00
N LEU A 156 3.92 -7.00 20.88
CA LEU A 156 5.09 -7.70 20.35
C LEU A 156 6.36 -6.87 20.55
N GLU A 157 7.51 -7.47 20.26
CA GLU A 157 8.81 -6.82 20.32
C GLU A 157 8.98 -5.82 19.17
N LEU A 158 8.50 -4.61 19.36
CA LEU A 158 8.78 -3.46 18.49
C LEU A 158 10.00 -2.71 19.02
N PRO A 159 10.73 -1.98 18.15
CA PRO A 159 11.67 -0.96 18.59
C PRO A 159 11.02 0.00 19.59
N GLU A 160 11.73 0.39 20.65
CA GLU A 160 11.15 1.16 21.77
C GLU A 160 10.46 2.47 21.30
N ASN A 161 11.04 3.15 20.32
CA ASN A 161 10.45 4.35 19.74
C ASN A 161 9.11 4.07 19.03
N GLU A 162 9.04 3.03 18.22
CA GLU A 162 7.81 2.63 17.52
C GLU A 162 6.75 2.14 18.50
N LYS A 163 7.15 1.34 19.48
CA LYS A 163 6.28 0.84 20.53
C LYS A 163 5.66 1.97 21.35
N ALA A 164 6.47 2.97 21.69
CA ALA A 164 6.02 4.10 22.48
C ALA A 164 4.87 4.84 21.79
N TYR A 165 5.02 5.26 20.53
CA TYR A 165 3.95 5.98 19.87
C TYR A 165 2.81 5.08 19.35
N ALA A 166 3.05 3.80 19.07
CA ALA A 166 1.98 2.86 18.79
C ALA A 166 1.06 2.67 20.02
N GLN A 167 1.65 2.56 21.22
CA GLN A 167 0.91 2.49 22.47
C GLN A 167 0.17 3.80 22.75
N ASP A 168 0.82 4.93 22.55
CA ASP A 168 0.21 6.24 22.74
C ASP A 168 -0.98 6.44 21.79
N TYR A 169 -0.80 6.15 20.52
CA TYR A 169 -1.88 6.17 19.54
C TYR A 169 -3.06 5.30 19.97
N TYR A 170 -2.82 4.04 20.38
CA TYR A 170 -3.89 3.15 20.81
C TYR A 170 -4.60 3.62 22.07
N ARG A 171 -3.89 4.28 23.00
CA ARG A 171 -4.50 4.89 24.20
C ARG A 171 -5.46 6.02 23.84
N GLN A 172 -5.11 6.83 22.86
CA GLN A 172 -5.92 7.98 22.43
C GLN A 172 -7.20 7.59 21.68
N LEU A 173 -7.28 6.35 21.15
CA LEU A 173 -8.51 5.88 20.51
C LEU A 173 -9.68 5.88 21.51
N SER A 174 -10.84 6.33 21.02
CA SER A 174 -12.09 6.28 21.80
C SER A 174 -12.51 4.83 22.11
N ASN A 175 -13.37 4.65 23.08
CA ASN A 175 -13.92 3.32 23.40
C ASN A 175 -14.70 2.73 22.22
N GLN A 176 -15.34 3.56 21.39
CA GLN A 176 -16.06 3.11 20.19
C GLN A 176 -15.09 2.59 19.12
N GLU A 177 -13.98 3.29 18.87
CA GLU A 177 -12.94 2.83 17.94
C GLU A 177 -12.30 1.53 18.42
N LYS A 178 -11.95 1.42 19.70
CA LYS A 178 -11.41 0.18 20.30
C LYS A 178 -12.40 -0.99 20.17
N LEU A 179 -13.69 -0.75 20.36
CA LEU A 179 -14.74 -1.76 20.16
C LEU A 179 -14.85 -2.15 18.68
N ALA A 180 -14.83 -1.18 17.77
CA ALA A 180 -14.87 -1.44 16.33
C ALA A 180 -13.68 -2.30 15.87
N ILE A 181 -12.47 -2.01 16.33
CA ILE A 181 -11.27 -2.84 16.09
C ILE A 181 -11.47 -4.26 16.61
N LYS A 182 -12.02 -4.43 17.81
CA LYS A 182 -12.29 -5.76 18.40
C LYS A 182 -13.28 -6.55 17.56
N ILE A 183 -14.37 -5.93 17.12
CA ILE A 183 -15.38 -6.55 16.24
C ILE A 183 -14.77 -6.92 14.88
N PHE A 184 -13.98 -6.04 14.29
CA PHE A 184 -13.28 -6.28 13.04
C PHE A 184 -12.35 -7.49 13.13
N LYS A 185 -11.54 -7.59 14.19
CA LYS A 185 -10.68 -8.75 14.47
C LYS A 185 -11.49 -10.05 14.59
N MET A 186 -12.61 -10.02 15.29
CA MET A 186 -13.47 -11.19 15.44
C MET A 186 -14.07 -11.62 14.09
N LYS A 187 -14.63 -10.70 13.31
CA LYS A 187 -15.17 -11.00 11.97
C LYS A 187 -14.10 -11.62 11.06
N ARG A 188 -12.90 -11.11 11.07
CA ARG A 188 -11.79 -11.67 10.28
C ARG A 188 -11.40 -13.08 10.73
N ARG A 189 -11.30 -13.34 12.03
CA ARG A 189 -11.02 -14.67 12.60
C ARG A 189 -12.09 -15.69 12.19
N THR A 190 -13.37 -15.33 12.27
CA THR A 190 -14.50 -16.18 11.88
C THR A 190 -14.47 -16.48 10.38
N LYS A 191 -14.26 -15.46 9.52
CA LYS A 191 -14.19 -15.62 8.06
C LYS A 191 -13.03 -16.53 7.65
N SER A 192 -11.86 -16.46 8.33
CA SER A 192 -10.72 -17.32 8.08
C SER A 192 -10.95 -18.78 8.49
N ARG A 193 -11.70 -19.01 9.55
CA ARG A 193 -12.07 -20.39 10.01
C ARG A 193 -13.11 -21.07 9.11
N LEU A 194 -14.03 -20.30 8.55
CA LEU A 194 -15.09 -20.85 7.68
C LEU A 194 -14.62 -21.12 6.26
N ARG A 195 -13.61 -20.40 5.76
CA ARG A 195 -13.10 -20.52 4.39
C ARG A 195 -12.69 -21.97 4.00
N PRO A 196 -11.93 -22.72 4.82
CA PRO A 196 -11.58 -24.11 4.50
C PRO A 196 -12.80 -25.03 4.43
N ILE A 197 -13.80 -24.78 5.28
CA ILE A 197 -15.06 -25.58 5.32
C ILE A 197 -15.86 -25.32 4.04
N VAL A 198 -16.01 -24.06 3.64
CA VAL A 198 -16.71 -23.68 2.40
C VAL A 198 -15.99 -24.26 1.17
N HIS A 199 -14.66 -24.18 1.10
CA HIS A 199 -13.90 -24.79 0.01
C HIS A 199 -14.08 -26.31 -0.07
N LYS A 200 -14.12 -26.99 1.07
CA LYS A 200 -14.35 -28.45 1.13
C LYS A 200 -15.75 -28.81 0.67
N LEU A 201 -16.77 -28.03 1.03
CA LEU A 201 -18.16 -28.24 0.60
C LEU A 201 -18.36 -28.01 -0.90
N ILE A 202 -17.71 -26.99 -1.48
CA ILE A 202 -17.76 -26.71 -2.92
C ILE A 202 -17.07 -27.82 -3.72
N ARG A 203 -15.94 -28.34 -3.22
CA ARG A 203 -15.20 -29.43 -3.88
C ARG A 203 -15.95 -30.75 -3.90
N ASN A 204 -16.74 -31.03 -2.86
CA ASN A 204 -17.55 -32.23 -2.76
C ASN A 204 -18.85 -32.18 -3.59
N LYS A 205 -19.30 -30.98 -4.02
CA LYS A 205 -20.45 -30.82 -4.94
C LYS A 205 -20.07 -30.97 -6.42
N LYS A 206 -18.78 -31.02 -6.73
CA LYS A 206 -18.27 -31.16 -8.12
C LYS A 206 -17.81 -32.62 -8.43
N LYS A 207 -18.01 -33.54 -7.51
CA LYS A 207 -17.93 -34.97 -7.69
C LYS A 207 -19.35 -35.56 -7.72
#